data_f796434cdb9b6793ed2fc2a5f888bbd5
#
_entry.id   f796434cdb9b6793ed2fc2a5f888bbd5
#
_cell.length_a   1.000
_cell.length_b   1.000
_cell.length_c   1.000
_cell.angle_alpha   90.00
_cell.angle_beta   90.00
_cell.angle_gamma   90.00
#
_symmetry.space_group_name_H-M   'P 1'
#
loop_
_entity.id
_entity.type
_entity.pdbx_description
1 polymer ?
#
loop_
_entity_poly.entity_id
_entity_poly.type
_entity_poly.pdbx_seq_one_letter_code
_entity_poly.pdbx_strand_id
1 'polypeptide(L)'
;MTSNRNTVVRSMHDLGAAAWFGGTLMGAIGINGGSKDVKDPAERAAVAAAGWARWAPISAAAIGAHLIGGAGLLAANRDRVRSQQGAGTNALIKSVLTAAAIGTTVYSGILGAKIASEAGSAPVEGGTVPSESTPDKVAKLQQQQRVLQWITPALTGGILILGAQQGEQQRASEQIRTRNWLDGARSAVSRVPQLMAS
;
A
#
# COMPACT_ATOMS: atom_id res chain seq x y z
N MET A 1 24.00 9.18 -21.02
CA MET A 1 23.60 8.97 -19.61
C MET A 1 22.56 7.86 -19.59
N THR A 2 22.96 6.68 -19.18
CA THR A 2 22.07 5.50 -19.08
C THR A 2 21.02 5.78 -18.01
N SER A 3 19.75 5.79 -18.44
CA SER A 3 18.60 5.81 -17.51
C SER A 3 18.70 4.56 -16.66
N ASN A 4 19.17 4.69 -15.43
CA ASN A 4 19.13 3.60 -14.45
C ASN A 4 17.67 3.24 -14.20
N ARG A 5 17.23 2.18 -14.86
CA ARG A 5 15.92 1.59 -14.61
C ARG A 5 15.94 0.97 -13.22
N ASN A 6 15.44 1.69 -12.24
CA ASN A 6 15.28 1.19 -10.88
C ASN A 6 14.13 0.16 -10.79
N THR A 7 14.11 -0.80 -11.73
CA THR A 7 13.02 -1.77 -11.86
C THR A 7 12.84 -2.59 -10.59
N VAL A 8 13.94 -3.05 -9.98
CA VAL A 8 13.89 -3.88 -8.76
C VAL A 8 13.26 -3.10 -7.62
N VAL A 9 13.75 -1.88 -7.34
CA VAL A 9 13.25 -1.05 -6.23
C VAL A 9 11.78 -0.68 -6.44
N ARG A 10 11.40 -0.39 -7.70
CA ARG A 10 10.01 -0.12 -8.07
C ARG A 10 9.14 -1.36 -7.86
N SER A 11 9.58 -2.52 -8.33
CA SER A 11 8.84 -3.77 -8.14
C SER A 11 8.65 -4.10 -6.67
N MET A 12 9.69 -3.94 -5.84
CA MET A 12 9.56 -4.12 -4.39
C MET A 12 8.52 -3.17 -3.78
N HIS A 13 8.56 -1.89 -4.16
CA HIS A 13 7.61 -0.89 -3.69
C HIS A 13 6.17 -1.23 -4.08
N ASP A 14 5.95 -1.53 -5.35
CA ASP A 14 4.62 -1.72 -5.90
C ASP A 14 4.02 -3.08 -5.50
N LEU A 15 4.80 -4.17 -5.54
CA LEU A 15 4.36 -5.49 -5.08
C LEU A 15 4.13 -5.53 -3.58
N GLY A 16 4.98 -4.86 -2.78
CA GLY A 16 4.79 -4.73 -1.35
C GLY A 16 3.46 -4.02 -1.02
N ALA A 17 3.18 -2.90 -1.68
CA ALA A 17 1.90 -2.19 -1.51
C ALA A 17 0.70 -3.03 -1.96
N ALA A 18 0.81 -3.73 -3.10
CA ALA A 18 -0.26 -4.57 -3.63
C ALA A 18 -0.58 -5.76 -2.72
N ALA A 19 0.46 -6.44 -2.19
CA ALA A 19 0.29 -7.53 -1.24
C ALA A 19 -0.34 -7.03 0.07
N TRP A 20 0.10 -5.87 0.57
CA TRP A 20 -0.46 -5.27 1.78
C TRP A 20 -1.94 -4.90 1.58
N PHE A 21 -2.29 -4.21 0.49
CA PHE A 21 -3.67 -3.88 0.12
C PHE A 21 -4.54 -5.14 -0.02
N GLY A 22 -4.12 -6.07 -0.88
CA GLY A 22 -4.88 -7.29 -1.18
C GLY A 22 -5.05 -8.18 0.04
N GLY A 23 -3.99 -8.32 0.86
CA GLY A 23 -4.04 -9.12 2.08
C GLY A 23 -4.95 -8.54 3.16
N THR A 24 -4.93 -7.22 3.37
CA THR A 24 -5.84 -6.59 4.34
C THR A 24 -7.29 -6.59 3.86
N LEU A 25 -7.53 -6.40 2.57
CA LEU A 25 -8.87 -6.50 1.98
C LEU A 25 -9.42 -7.94 2.06
N MET A 26 -8.61 -8.93 1.66
CA MET A 26 -8.97 -10.34 1.77
C MET A 26 -9.19 -10.73 3.23
N GLY A 27 -8.37 -10.24 4.15
CA GLY A 27 -8.53 -10.52 5.57
C GLY A 27 -9.84 -9.96 6.15
N ALA A 28 -10.27 -8.77 5.73
CA ALA A 28 -11.55 -8.20 6.13
C ALA A 28 -12.75 -9.05 5.62
N ILE A 29 -12.68 -9.49 4.37
CA ILE A 29 -13.76 -10.25 3.72
C ILE A 29 -13.65 -11.75 4.05
N GLY A 30 -12.48 -12.35 3.81
CA GLY A 30 -12.30 -13.79 3.90
C GLY A 30 -12.02 -14.29 5.32
N ILE A 31 -11.12 -13.65 6.09
CA ILE A 31 -10.80 -14.09 7.44
C ILE A 31 -11.91 -13.67 8.41
N ASN A 32 -12.21 -12.38 8.50
CA ASN A 32 -13.20 -11.88 9.45
C ASN A 32 -14.64 -12.22 9.01
N GLY A 33 -14.93 -12.16 7.71
CA GLY A 33 -16.23 -12.55 7.16
C GLY A 33 -16.44 -14.06 7.24
N GLY A 34 -15.49 -14.85 6.75
CA GLY A 34 -15.58 -16.31 6.71
C GLY A 34 -15.59 -16.96 8.11
N SER A 35 -15.09 -16.28 9.15
CA SER A 35 -15.20 -16.79 10.51
C SER A 35 -16.65 -16.98 10.99
N LYS A 36 -17.62 -16.31 10.37
CA LYS A 36 -19.05 -16.48 10.67
C LYS A 36 -19.56 -17.87 10.29
N ASP A 37 -18.94 -18.51 9.32
CA ASP A 37 -19.33 -19.83 8.81
C ASP A 37 -18.80 -20.98 9.69
N VAL A 38 -17.96 -20.66 10.69
CA VAL A 38 -17.53 -21.64 11.71
C VAL A 38 -18.72 -22.04 12.55
N LYS A 39 -18.98 -23.35 12.65
CA LYS A 39 -20.19 -23.90 13.28
C LYS A 39 -20.31 -23.51 14.75
N ASP A 40 -19.22 -23.66 15.51
CA ASP A 40 -19.20 -23.28 16.93
C ASP A 40 -18.93 -21.77 17.09
N PRO A 41 -19.88 -20.97 17.58
CA PRO A 41 -19.68 -19.55 17.84
C PRO A 41 -18.53 -19.24 18.80
N ALA A 42 -18.17 -20.18 19.70
CA ALA A 42 -17.06 -20.01 20.63
C ALA A 42 -15.67 -20.09 19.96
N GLU A 43 -15.57 -20.73 18.79
CA GLU A 43 -14.32 -20.88 18.05
C GLU A 43 -14.08 -19.75 17.03
N ARG A 44 -15.08 -18.98 16.66
CA ARG A 44 -15.03 -17.99 15.58
C ARG A 44 -13.96 -16.92 15.76
N ALA A 45 -13.82 -16.40 16.99
CA ALA A 45 -12.78 -15.43 17.31
C ALA A 45 -11.37 -16.02 17.20
N ALA A 46 -11.18 -17.25 17.68
CA ALA A 46 -9.91 -17.96 17.63
C ALA A 46 -9.51 -18.31 16.19
N VAL A 47 -10.44 -18.74 15.34
CA VAL A 47 -10.19 -19.03 13.93
C VAL A 47 -9.78 -17.76 13.17
N ALA A 48 -10.47 -16.64 13.39
CA ALA A 48 -10.09 -15.38 12.80
C ALA A 48 -8.69 -14.93 13.24
N ALA A 49 -8.39 -15.02 14.53
CA ALA A 49 -7.07 -14.70 15.08
C ALA A 49 -5.96 -15.59 14.50
N ALA A 50 -6.20 -16.89 14.35
CA ALA A 50 -5.26 -17.83 13.75
C ALA A 50 -4.99 -17.50 12.27
N GLY A 51 -6.01 -17.08 11.51
CA GLY A 51 -5.85 -16.60 10.14
C GLY A 51 -4.96 -15.38 10.04
N TRP A 52 -5.21 -14.38 10.87
CA TRP A 52 -4.39 -13.16 10.94
C TRP A 52 -2.96 -13.43 11.42
N ALA A 53 -2.77 -14.33 12.39
CA ALA A 53 -1.43 -14.72 12.87
C ALA A 53 -0.57 -15.35 11.75
N ARG A 54 -1.18 -16.14 10.85
CA ARG A 54 -0.49 -16.70 9.68
C ARG A 54 -0.15 -15.63 8.64
N TRP A 55 -1.00 -14.63 8.49
CA TRP A 55 -0.78 -13.53 7.55
C TRP A 55 0.23 -12.50 8.05
N ALA A 56 0.36 -12.31 9.36
CA ALA A 56 1.18 -11.26 9.96
C ALA A 56 2.65 -11.22 9.45
N PRO A 57 3.40 -12.32 9.35
CA PRO A 57 4.77 -12.29 8.84
C PRO A 57 4.83 -11.91 7.36
N ILE A 58 3.84 -12.31 6.55
CA ILE A 58 3.76 -11.95 5.13
C ILE A 58 3.44 -10.46 4.99
N SER A 59 2.53 -9.95 5.81
CA SER A 59 2.21 -8.52 5.86
C SER A 59 3.44 -7.68 6.26
N ALA A 60 4.20 -8.12 7.26
CA ALA A 60 5.43 -7.44 7.67
C ALA A 60 6.48 -7.41 6.55
N ALA A 61 6.66 -8.52 5.83
CA ALA A 61 7.54 -8.59 4.67
C ALA A 61 7.08 -7.68 3.52
N ALA A 62 5.78 -7.63 3.25
CA ALA A 62 5.18 -6.76 2.24
C ALA A 62 5.38 -5.27 2.58
N ILE A 63 5.14 -4.88 3.83
CA ILE A 63 5.40 -3.51 4.34
C ILE A 63 6.89 -3.19 4.23
N GLY A 64 7.77 -4.09 4.65
CA GLY A 64 9.22 -3.93 4.53
C GLY A 64 9.68 -3.71 3.09
N ALA A 65 9.20 -4.53 2.16
CA ALA A 65 9.49 -4.38 0.73
C ALA A 65 8.99 -3.03 0.19
N HIS A 66 7.77 -2.61 0.55
CA HIS A 66 7.22 -1.31 0.19
C HIS A 66 8.10 -0.15 0.69
N LEU A 67 8.52 -0.19 1.95
CA LEU A 67 9.34 0.88 2.55
C LEU A 67 10.74 0.94 1.95
N ILE A 68 11.43 -0.20 1.80
CA ILE A 68 12.78 -0.28 1.21
C ILE A 68 12.71 0.19 -0.24
N GLY A 69 11.73 -0.30 -1.02
CA GLY A 69 11.50 0.13 -2.38
C GLY A 69 11.20 1.62 -2.49
N GLY A 70 10.35 2.15 -1.60
CA GLY A 70 10.01 3.58 -1.54
C GLY A 70 11.21 4.47 -1.23
N ALA A 71 12.01 4.09 -0.23
CA ALA A 71 13.25 4.81 0.11
C ALA A 71 14.25 4.82 -1.06
N GLY A 72 14.43 3.68 -1.73
CA GLY A 72 15.27 3.59 -2.92
C GLY A 72 14.77 4.45 -4.08
N LEU A 73 13.46 4.53 -4.32
CA LEU A 73 12.87 5.40 -5.33
C LEU A 73 13.04 6.88 -4.98
N LEU A 74 12.87 7.27 -3.73
CA LEU A 74 13.10 8.64 -3.27
C LEU A 74 14.56 9.05 -3.45
N ALA A 75 15.50 8.19 -3.07
CA ALA A 75 16.94 8.42 -3.25
C ALA A 75 17.31 8.59 -4.72
N ALA A 76 16.81 7.70 -5.59
CA ALA A 76 17.08 7.73 -7.03
C ALA A 76 16.44 8.92 -7.76
N ASN A 77 15.35 9.49 -7.24
CA ASN A 77 14.61 10.58 -7.88
C ASN A 77 14.68 11.90 -7.08
N ARG A 78 15.60 12.04 -6.14
CA ARG A 78 15.68 13.19 -5.23
C ARG A 78 15.72 14.55 -5.95
N ASP A 79 16.46 14.64 -7.05
CA ASP A 79 16.60 15.88 -7.81
C ASP A 79 15.29 16.25 -8.50
N ARG A 80 14.55 15.26 -8.99
CA ARG A 80 13.24 15.45 -9.59
C ARG A 80 12.18 15.82 -8.55
N VAL A 81 12.21 15.20 -7.36
CA VAL A 81 11.31 15.54 -6.25
C VAL A 81 11.51 16.98 -5.80
N ARG A 82 12.76 17.53 -5.91
CA ARG A 82 13.09 18.90 -5.55
C ARG A 82 12.75 19.92 -6.62
N SER A 83 12.89 19.55 -7.90
CA SER A 83 12.82 20.51 -9.04
C SER A 83 11.49 20.49 -9.78
N GLN A 84 10.73 19.38 -9.75
CA GLN A 84 9.50 19.25 -10.51
C GLN A 84 8.28 19.55 -9.62
N GLN A 85 7.49 20.55 -10.03
CA GLN A 85 6.23 20.87 -9.35
C GLN A 85 5.30 19.66 -9.30
N GLY A 86 4.72 19.39 -8.13
CA GLY A 86 3.80 18.27 -7.89
C GLY A 86 4.49 16.94 -7.53
N ALA A 87 5.74 16.68 -7.91
CA ALA A 87 6.44 15.46 -7.56
C ALA A 87 6.70 15.36 -6.05
N GLY A 88 7.11 16.45 -5.42
CA GLY A 88 7.31 16.53 -3.98
C GLY A 88 6.00 16.38 -3.20
N THR A 89 4.93 17.04 -3.63
CA THR A 89 3.61 16.95 -3.00
C THR A 89 3.07 15.51 -3.05
N ASN A 90 3.17 14.84 -4.20
CA ASN A 90 2.73 13.46 -4.34
C ASN A 90 3.57 12.51 -3.44
N ALA A 91 4.88 12.69 -3.37
CA ALA A 91 5.76 11.92 -2.49
C ALA A 91 5.37 12.13 -1.01
N LEU A 92 5.07 13.37 -0.60
CA LEU A 92 4.63 13.68 0.75
C LEU A 92 3.29 13.02 1.08
N ILE A 93 2.29 13.15 0.20
CA ILE A 93 0.96 12.53 0.40
C ILE A 93 1.10 11.00 0.54
N LYS A 94 1.87 10.36 -0.33
CA LYS A 94 2.14 8.91 -0.23
C LYS A 94 2.82 8.54 1.09
N SER A 95 3.78 9.33 1.55
CA SER A 95 4.47 9.08 2.83
C SER A 95 3.52 9.19 4.02
N VAL A 96 2.62 10.19 4.02
CA VAL A 96 1.59 10.35 5.05
C VAL A 96 0.60 9.17 5.03
N LEU A 97 0.12 8.78 3.84
CA LEU A 97 -0.76 7.61 3.71
C LEU A 97 -0.08 6.33 4.17
N THR A 98 1.20 6.14 3.84
CA THR A 98 2.00 4.98 4.28
C THR A 98 2.12 4.96 5.81
N ALA A 99 2.46 6.08 6.43
CA ALA A 99 2.56 6.18 7.89
C ALA A 99 1.20 5.89 8.58
N ALA A 100 0.10 6.44 8.06
CA ALA A 100 -1.24 6.17 8.54
C ALA A 100 -1.62 4.69 8.37
N ALA A 101 -1.30 4.08 7.23
CA ALA A 101 -1.57 2.67 6.97
C ALA A 101 -0.76 1.75 7.90
N ILE A 102 0.50 2.08 8.20
CA ILE A 102 1.30 1.35 9.20
C ILE A 102 0.64 1.46 10.58
N GLY A 103 0.29 2.68 11.00
CA GLY A 103 -0.37 2.93 12.28
C GLY A 103 -1.67 2.13 12.43
N THR A 104 -2.52 2.14 11.41
CA THR A 104 -3.77 1.37 11.40
C THR A 104 -3.53 -0.15 11.38
N THR A 105 -2.51 -0.62 10.66
CA THR A 105 -2.14 -2.05 10.64
C THR A 105 -1.68 -2.52 12.02
N VAL A 106 -0.78 -1.77 12.66
CA VAL A 106 -0.28 -2.09 14.01
C VAL A 106 -1.42 -2.05 15.03
N TYR A 107 -2.24 -1.01 15.00
CA TYR A 107 -3.37 -0.89 15.92
C TYR A 107 -4.40 -2.00 15.71
N SER A 108 -4.70 -2.35 14.46
CA SER A 108 -5.55 -3.50 14.11
C SER A 108 -5.01 -4.82 14.66
N GLY A 109 -3.69 -5.03 14.56
CA GLY A 109 -3.02 -6.21 15.13
C GLY A 109 -3.16 -6.28 16.66
N ILE A 110 -2.98 -5.14 17.35
CA ILE A 110 -3.16 -5.05 18.81
C ILE A 110 -4.62 -5.34 19.21
N LEU A 111 -5.58 -4.77 18.47
CA LEU A 111 -7.00 -5.04 18.73
C LEU A 111 -7.33 -6.52 18.50
N GLY A 112 -6.86 -7.11 17.41
CA GLY A 112 -7.07 -8.52 17.10
C GLY A 112 -6.52 -9.46 18.21
N ALA A 113 -5.30 -9.16 18.70
CA ALA A 113 -4.70 -9.89 19.80
C ALA A 113 -5.52 -9.76 21.12
N LYS A 114 -6.01 -8.55 21.41
CA LYS A 114 -6.88 -8.31 22.56
C LYS A 114 -8.23 -9.04 22.43
N ILE A 115 -8.85 -9.00 21.25
CA ILE A 115 -10.09 -9.75 21.00
C ILE A 115 -9.85 -11.23 21.26
N ALA A 116 -8.78 -11.81 20.71
CA ALA A 116 -8.47 -13.23 20.90
C ALA A 116 -8.25 -13.60 22.37
N SER A 117 -7.51 -12.78 23.12
CA SER A 117 -7.23 -13.05 24.54
C SER A 117 -8.41 -12.84 25.46
N GLU A 118 -9.27 -11.82 25.19
CA GLU A 118 -10.39 -11.46 26.06
C GLU A 118 -11.66 -12.28 25.72
N ALA A 119 -11.81 -12.69 24.44
CA ALA A 119 -12.95 -13.53 24.06
C ALA A 119 -12.87 -14.92 24.67
N GLY A 120 -11.67 -15.52 24.79
CA GLY A 120 -11.52 -16.90 25.25
C GLY A 120 -12.46 -17.82 24.45
N SER A 121 -13.39 -18.46 25.16
CA SER A 121 -14.48 -19.28 24.58
C SER A 121 -15.83 -18.57 24.53
N ALA A 122 -15.87 -17.24 24.68
CA ALA A 122 -17.12 -16.49 24.57
C ALA A 122 -17.65 -16.56 23.14
N PRO A 123 -18.94 -16.86 22.95
CA PRO A 123 -19.54 -16.93 21.63
C PRO A 123 -19.58 -15.54 20.99
N VAL A 124 -19.19 -15.49 19.71
CA VAL A 124 -19.25 -14.29 18.88
C VAL A 124 -19.97 -14.63 17.57
N GLU A 125 -20.53 -13.64 16.88
CA GLU A 125 -21.12 -13.86 15.55
C GLU A 125 -20.04 -14.02 14.48
N GLY A 126 -18.90 -13.33 14.63
CA GLY A 126 -17.76 -13.41 13.72
C GLY A 126 -16.54 -12.72 14.29
N GLY A 127 -15.41 -12.75 13.58
CA GLY A 127 -14.15 -12.18 14.06
C GLY A 127 -14.23 -10.70 14.48
N THR A 128 -15.12 -9.92 13.85
CA THR A 128 -15.35 -8.49 14.13
C THR A 128 -16.81 -8.16 14.44
N VAL A 129 -17.63 -9.18 14.70
CA VAL A 129 -19.07 -9.01 14.95
C VAL A 129 -19.42 -9.70 16.26
N PRO A 130 -19.86 -8.94 17.29
CA PRO A 130 -20.31 -9.51 18.54
C PRO A 130 -21.66 -10.19 18.38
N SER A 131 -21.95 -11.18 19.20
CA SER A 131 -23.28 -11.74 19.45
C SER A 131 -23.93 -11.07 20.66
N GLU A 132 -25.19 -11.37 20.94
CA GLU A 132 -25.88 -10.88 22.14
C GLU A 132 -25.23 -11.35 23.45
N SER A 133 -24.59 -12.51 23.43
CA SER A 133 -23.89 -13.08 24.58
C SER A 133 -22.39 -12.71 24.66
N THR A 134 -21.89 -11.91 23.74
CA THR A 134 -20.50 -11.46 23.77
C THR A 134 -20.28 -10.46 24.91
N PRO A 135 -19.25 -10.65 25.79
CA PRO A 135 -18.95 -9.70 26.84
C PRO A 135 -18.74 -8.28 26.31
N ASP A 136 -19.25 -7.26 27.00
CA ASP A 136 -19.20 -5.85 26.57
C ASP A 136 -17.80 -5.37 26.16
N LYS A 137 -16.78 -5.80 26.90
CA LYS A 137 -15.39 -5.46 26.60
C LYS A 137 -14.96 -5.96 25.22
N VAL A 138 -15.28 -7.21 24.91
CA VAL A 138 -14.97 -7.84 23.63
C VAL A 138 -15.80 -7.20 22.51
N ALA A 139 -17.08 -6.97 22.75
CA ALA A 139 -17.97 -6.33 21.79
C ALA A 139 -17.45 -4.95 21.36
N LYS A 140 -16.98 -4.13 22.31
CA LYS A 140 -16.37 -2.83 22.01
C LYS A 140 -15.11 -2.94 21.16
N LEU A 141 -14.23 -3.90 21.46
CA LEU A 141 -13.02 -4.15 20.67
C LEU A 141 -13.36 -4.61 19.25
N GLN A 142 -14.34 -5.50 19.10
CA GLN A 142 -14.83 -5.97 17.81
C GLN A 142 -15.46 -4.84 16.98
N GLN A 143 -16.23 -3.94 17.59
CA GLN A 143 -16.80 -2.78 16.91
C GLN A 143 -15.71 -1.84 16.37
N GLN A 144 -14.66 -1.58 17.16
CA GLN A 144 -13.52 -0.79 16.69
C GLN A 144 -12.80 -1.49 15.52
N GLN A 145 -12.54 -2.80 15.67
CA GLN A 145 -11.90 -3.59 14.63
C GLN A 145 -12.74 -3.65 13.35
N ARG A 146 -14.07 -3.69 13.46
CA ARG A 146 -15.00 -3.69 12.33
C ARG A 146 -14.89 -2.44 11.45
N VAL A 147 -14.61 -1.29 12.04
CA VAL A 147 -14.36 -0.06 11.29
C VAL A 147 -12.94 -0.06 10.73
N LEU A 148 -11.96 -0.39 11.57
CA LEU A 148 -10.54 -0.31 11.26
C LEU A 148 -10.12 -1.24 10.12
N GLN A 149 -10.76 -2.42 10.00
CA GLN A 149 -10.50 -3.37 8.92
C GLN A 149 -10.68 -2.81 7.51
N TRP A 150 -11.44 -1.71 7.34
CA TRP A 150 -11.66 -1.06 6.05
C TRP A 150 -10.75 0.14 5.83
N ILE A 151 -10.24 0.73 6.90
CA ILE A 151 -9.35 1.91 6.82
C ILE A 151 -8.01 1.53 6.20
N THR A 152 -7.40 0.43 6.62
CA THR A 152 -6.10 0.00 6.09
C THR A 152 -6.14 -0.27 4.58
N PRO A 153 -7.07 -1.08 4.03
CA PRO A 153 -7.15 -1.26 2.58
C PRO A 153 -7.52 0.03 1.84
N ALA A 154 -8.32 0.93 2.40
CA ALA A 154 -8.59 2.23 1.78
C ALA A 154 -7.32 3.09 1.66
N LEU A 155 -6.50 3.16 2.71
CA LEU A 155 -5.23 3.89 2.70
C LEU A 155 -4.22 3.28 1.72
N THR A 156 -4.06 1.97 1.74
CA THR A 156 -3.12 1.26 0.85
C THR A 156 -3.59 1.28 -0.60
N GLY A 157 -4.88 1.22 -0.86
CA GLY A 157 -5.48 1.45 -2.18
C GLY A 157 -5.18 2.85 -2.71
N GLY A 158 -5.29 3.87 -1.85
CA GLY A 158 -4.89 5.25 -2.18
C GLY A 158 -3.42 5.37 -2.57
N ILE A 159 -2.52 4.66 -1.87
CA ILE A 159 -1.09 4.59 -2.22
C ILE A 159 -0.88 4.01 -3.62
N LEU A 160 -1.59 2.94 -3.97
CA LEU A 160 -1.52 2.30 -5.29
C LEU A 160 -2.02 3.22 -6.40
N ILE A 161 -3.15 3.90 -6.18
CA ILE A 161 -3.71 4.87 -7.15
C ILE A 161 -2.72 6.01 -7.41
N LEU A 162 -2.14 6.60 -6.37
CA LEU A 162 -1.12 7.65 -6.51
C LEU A 162 0.15 7.12 -7.19
N GLY A 163 0.51 5.85 -6.98
CA GLY A 163 1.61 5.19 -7.68
C GLY A 163 1.36 5.10 -9.18
N ALA A 164 0.16 4.69 -9.59
CA ALA A 164 -0.26 4.61 -10.99
C ALA A 164 -0.26 6.00 -11.65
N GLN A 165 -0.81 7.02 -10.99
CA GLN A 165 -0.80 8.41 -11.49
C GLN A 165 0.61 8.93 -11.72
N GLN A 166 1.55 8.66 -10.81
CA GLN A 166 2.96 9.02 -11.00
C GLN A 166 3.59 8.32 -12.21
N GLY A 167 3.23 7.06 -12.46
CA GLY A 167 3.66 6.32 -13.64
C GLY A 167 3.25 7.00 -14.95
N GLU A 168 2.00 7.44 -15.05
CA GLU A 168 1.50 8.15 -16.24
C GLU A 168 2.14 9.53 -16.42
N GLN A 169 2.33 10.30 -15.36
CA GLN A 169 3.05 11.57 -15.42
C GLN A 169 4.49 11.42 -15.90
N GLN A 170 5.15 10.31 -15.55
CA GLN A 170 6.52 10.03 -16.01
C GLN A 170 6.57 9.73 -17.50
N ARG A 171 5.59 9.05 -18.06
CA ARG A 171 5.51 8.77 -19.51
C ARG A 171 5.35 10.04 -20.32
N ALA A 172 4.51 10.96 -19.93
CA ALA A 172 4.31 12.23 -20.60
C ALA A 172 5.59 13.08 -20.63
N SER A 173 6.31 13.19 -19.52
CA SER A 173 7.57 13.94 -19.46
C SER A 173 8.70 13.29 -20.26
N GLU A 174 8.79 11.97 -20.31
CA GLU A 174 9.74 11.25 -21.16
C GLU A 174 9.44 11.47 -22.65
N GLN A 175 8.18 11.45 -23.06
CA GLN A 175 7.78 11.71 -24.45
C GLN A 175 8.12 13.14 -24.90
N ILE A 176 7.88 14.15 -24.04
CA ILE A 176 8.23 15.54 -24.30
C ILE A 176 9.75 15.68 -24.44
N ARG A 177 10.53 15.06 -23.57
CA ARG A 177 11.99 15.10 -23.60
C ARG A 177 12.55 14.46 -24.86
N THR A 178 12.03 13.31 -25.28
CA THR A 178 12.44 12.61 -26.49
C THR A 178 12.09 13.44 -27.73
N ARG A 179 10.91 14.04 -27.78
CA ARG A 179 10.48 14.91 -28.86
C ARG A 179 11.38 16.15 -29.00
N ASN A 180 11.65 16.84 -27.89
CA ASN A 180 12.54 18.02 -27.87
C ASN A 180 13.97 17.67 -28.33
N TRP A 181 14.48 16.48 -27.95
CA TRP A 181 15.78 16.00 -28.40
C TRP A 181 15.80 15.74 -29.92
N LEU A 182 14.76 15.09 -30.44
CA LEU A 182 14.61 14.83 -31.89
C LEU A 182 14.50 16.13 -32.70
N ASP A 183 13.75 17.10 -32.20
CA ASP A 183 13.59 18.41 -32.85
C ASP A 183 14.91 19.19 -32.82
N GLY A 184 15.67 19.12 -31.72
CA GLY A 184 17.00 19.68 -31.60
C GLY A 184 18.00 19.03 -32.58
N ALA A 185 17.98 17.68 -32.68
CA ALA A 185 18.85 16.96 -33.64
C ALA A 185 18.51 17.26 -35.08
N ARG A 186 17.23 17.35 -35.44
CA ARG A 186 16.79 17.78 -36.81
C ARG A 186 17.25 19.17 -37.14
N SER A 187 17.13 20.12 -36.22
CA SER A 187 17.59 21.51 -36.41
C SER A 187 19.10 21.61 -36.55
N ALA A 188 19.87 20.73 -35.88
CA ALA A 188 21.33 20.70 -36.07
C ALA A 188 21.73 20.16 -37.44
N VAL A 189 21.07 19.07 -37.88
CA VAL A 189 21.32 18.47 -39.19
C VAL A 189 20.97 19.45 -40.37
N SER A 190 19.90 20.21 -40.23
CA SER A 190 19.48 21.19 -41.25
C SER A 190 20.41 22.40 -41.39
N ARG A 191 21.27 22.68 -40.40
CA ARG A 191 22.27 23.77 -40.44
C ARG A 191 23.58 23.37 -41.11
N VAL A 192 23.87 22.06 -41.17
CA VAL A 192 25.14 21.58 -41.77
C VAL A 192 25.33 22.00 -43.24
N PRO A 193 24.33 21.92 -44.14
CA PRO A 193 24.50 22.38 -45.52
C PRO A 193 24.76 23.88 -45.66
N GLN A 194 24.23 24.70 -44.75
CA GLN A 194 24.43 26.14 -44.75
C GLN A 194 25.86 26.57 -44.34
N LEU A 195 26.50 25.76 -43.49
CA LEU A 195 27.89 25.97 -43.05
C LEU A 195 28.91 25.49 -44.09
N MET A 196 28.52 24.60 -45.01
CA MET A 196 29.40 24.13 -46.11
C MET A 196 29.27 24.96 -47.38
N ALA A 197 28.32 25.91 -47.47
CA ALA A 197 28.07 26.79 -48.62
C ALA A 197 28.61 28.20 -48.43
N SER A 198 29.20 28.51 -47.29
CA SER A 198 29.88 29.75 -46.94
C SER A 198 31.40 29.58 -46.95
#